data_dcf643e9eb55af40c72390b6aba9e4e0
#
_entry.id   dcf643e9eb55af40c72390b6aba9e4e0
#
_cell.length_a   1.000
_cell.length_b   1.000
_cell.length_c   1.000
_cell.angle_alpha   90.00
_cell.angle_beta   90.00
_cell.angle_gamma   90.00
#
_symmetry.space_group_name_H-M   'P 1'
#
loop_
_entity.id
_entity.type
_entity.pdbx_description
1 polymer ?
#
loop_
_entity_poly.entity_id
_entity_poly.type
_entity_poly.pdbx_seq_one_letter_code
_entity_poly.pdbx_strand_id
1 'polypeptide(L)'
;MSTLPQQDLNLNNVPQAKQQKPKSARKEILSWFLTIAAAVVIALVVRTYLFEPIRVDGESMTDTLQNGELMFVTKPEYIWGSPSRQDVIICKYPNRKEYFVKRLIALPGDTVEIKYDNEKNINTVYVNGDAVDEPYLSQSRNDRDNSMAPLTLKDDEYFVMGDNRDNSNDSRYVGALHRSQIVGHVRLVFYPFSTARAIP
;
A
#
# COMPACT_ATOMS: atom_id res chain seq x y z
N MET A 1 29.81 -72.38 -49.48
CA MET A 1 29.82 -72.54 -47.99
C MET A 1 30.61 -71.36 -47.44
N SER A 2 29.92 -70.32 -47.04
CA SER A 2 30.54 -69.09 -46.53
C SER A 2 30.15 -68.98 -45.05
N THR A 3 31.11 -69.13 -44.19
CA THR A 3 30.94 -69.00 -42.75
C THR A 3 30.97 -67.54 -42.33
N LEU A 4 29.88 -67.08 -41.72
CA LEU A 4 29.77 -65.74 -41.09
C LEU A 4 30.58 -65.74 -39.78
N PRO A 5 31.28 -64.65 -39.45
CA PRO A 5 32.00 -64.52 -38.20
C PRO A 5 31.01 -64.24 -37.06
N GLN A 6 31.08 -64.97 -35.98
CA GLN A 6 30.40 -64.64 -34.73
C GLN A 6 31.06 -63.39 -34.09
N GLN A 7 30.27 -62.37 -33.91
CA GLN A 7 30.65 -61.19 -33.08
C GLN A 7 30.38 -61.53 -31.61
N ASP A 8 31.43 -61.70 -30.83
CA ASP A 8 31.35 -61.80 -29.38
C ASP A 8 30.86 -60.45 -28.78
N LEU A 9 29.59 -60.40 -28.41
CA LEU A 9 29.02 -59.29 -27.68
C LEU A 9 29.60 -59.29 -26.25
N ASN A 10 30.52 -58.38 -26.01
CA ASN A 10 31.10 -58.15 -24.69
C ASN A 10 30.07 -57.45 -23.77
N LEU A 11 29.32 -58.25 -23.01
CA LEU A 11 28.29 -57.83 -22.07
C LEU A 11 28.82 -57.14 -20.78
N ASN A 12 30.13 -56.89 -20.68
CA ASN A 12 30.75 -56.36 -19.48
C ASN A 12 30.76 -54.79 -19.43
N ASN A 13 30.23 -54.11 -20.43
CA ASN A 13 30.21 -52.64 -20.52
C ASN A 13 28.81 -52.00 -20.39
N VAL A 14 27.92 -52.57 -19.58
CA VAL A 14 26.68 -51.91 -19.22
C VAL A 14 26.99 -50.88 -18.13
N PRO A 15 26.77 -49.57 -18.35
CA PRO A 15 27.01 -48.59 -17.29
C PRO A 15 26.05 -48.89 -16.12
N GLN A 16 26.60 -49.31 -14.99
CA GLN A 16 25.80 -49.45 -13.78
C GLN A 16 25.25 -48.10 -13.38
N ALA A 17 23.95 -47.92 -13.50
CA ALA A 17 23.25 -46.75 -12.97
C ALA A 17 23.59 -46.61 -11.48
N LYS A 18 24.22 -45.51 -11.09
CA LYS A 18 24.52 -45.18 -9.69
C LYS A 18 23.24 -45.30 -8.88
N GLN A 19 23.11 -46.39 -8.11
CA GLN A 19 22.03 -46.54 -7.14
C GLN A 19 22.16 -45.40 -6.12
N GLN A 20 21.30 -44.43 -6.22
CA GLN A 20 21.16 -43.39 -5.19
C GLN A 20 20.69 -44.05 -3.91
N LYS A 21 21.55 -44.03 -2.88
CA LYS A 21 21.20 -44.55 -1.55
C LYS A 21 19.88 -43.90 -1.10
N PRO A 22 18.90 -44.69 -0.62
CA PRO A 22 17.63 -44.11 -0.16
C PRO A 22 17.91 -43.15 0.98
N LYS A 23 17.50 -41.90 0.81
CA LYS A 23 17.58 -40.88 1.86
C LYS A 23 16.75 -41.41 3.04
N SER A 24 17.30 -41.37 4.25
CA SER A 24 16.55 -41.81 5.44
C SER A 24 15.23 -41.04 5.51
N ALA A 25 14.10 -41.77 5.56
CA ALA A 25 12.75 -41.17 5.61
C ALA A 25 12.62 -40.11 6.72
N ARG A 26 13.34 -40.27 7.83
CA ARG A 26 13.40 -39.26 8.90
C ARG A 26 14.03 -37.95 8.45
N LYS A 27 15.08 -37.99 7.63
CA LYS A 27 15.70 -36.75 7.09
C LYS A 27 14.81 -36.07 6.08
N GLU A 28 14.07 -36.80 5.29
CA GLU A 28 13.08 -36.25 4.36
C GLU A 28 11.91 -35.58 5.10
N ILE A 29 11.34 -36.28 6.09
CA ILE A 29 10.25 -35.70 6.91
C ILE A 29 10.73 -34.43 7.63
N LEU A 30 11.92 -34.43 8.20
CA LEU A 30 12.49 -33.25 8.86
C LEU A 30 12.70 -32.09 7.87
N SER A 31 13.19 -32.40 6.66
CA SER A 31 13.37 -31.38 5.61
C SER A 31 12.04 -30.75 5.20
N TRP A 32 10.99 -31.55 5.01
CA TRP A 32 9.65 -31.06 4.73
C TRP A 32 9.12 -30.18 5.86
N PHE A 33 9.28 -30.63 7.11
CA PHE A 33 8.86 -29.86 8.27
C PHE A 33 9.56 -28.50 8.36
N LEU A 34 10.89 -28.47 8.16
CA LEU A 34 11.67 -27.25 8.16
C LEU A 34 11.26 -26.29 7.01
N THR A 35 10.98 -26.85 5.83
CA THR A 35 10.51 -26.04 4.68
C THR A 35 9.16 -25.40 4.97
N ILE A 36 8.21 -26.17 5.51
CA ILE A 36 6.89 -25.64 5.89
C ILE A 36 7.02 -24.60 7.00
N ALA A 37 7.82 -24.88 8.02
CA ALA A 37 8.07 -23.94 9.11
C ALA A 37 8.69 -22.63 8.59
N ALA A 38 9.68 -22.70 7.70
CA ALA A 38 10.27 -21.53 7.06
C ALA A 38 9.25 -20.74 6.23
N ALA A 39 8.43 -21.43 5.45
CA ALA A 39 7.37 -20.79 4.66
C ALA A 39 6.35 -20.06 5.56
N VAL A 40 5.94 -20.67 6.66
CA VAL A 40 5.03 -20.06 7.65
C VAL A 40 5.66 -18.82 8.28
N VAL A 41 6.94 -18.91 8.69
CA VAL A 41 7.66 -17.77 9.27
C VAL A 41 7.76 -16.64 8.26
N ILE A 42 8.13 -16.92 7.01
CA ILE A 42 8.18 -15.92 5.94
C ILE A 42 6.80 -15.27 5.72
N ALA A 43 5.73 -16.08 5.64
CA ALA A 43 4.37 -15.58 5.47
C ALA A 43 3.94 -14.67 6.64
N LEU A 44 4.29 -15.03 7.88
CA LEU A 44 4.02 -14.20 9.05
C LEU A 44 4.80 -12.89 9.03
N VAL A 45 6.08 -12.92 8.65
CA VAL A 45 6.91 -11.72 8.50
C VAL A 45 6.35 -10.81 7.41
N VAL A 46 6.02 -11.36 6.24
CA VAL A 46 5.41 -10.61 5.12
C VAL A 46 4.10 -9.96 5.57
N ARG A 47 3.21 -10.73 6.20
CA ARG A 47 1.92 -10.22 6.70
C ARG A 47 2.10 -9.12 7.74
N THR A 48 3.04 -9.27 8.68
CA THR A 48 3.19 -8.35 9.82
C THR A 48 3.88 -7.05 9.43
N TYR A 49 4.87 -7.13 8.54
CA TYR A 49 5.75 -6.00 8.24
C TYR A 49 5.54 -5.38 6.86
N LEU A 50 5.06 -6.15 5.87
CA LEU A 50 5.00 -5.66 4.50
C LEU A 50 3.58 -5.25 4.07
N PHE A 51 2.55 -6.05 4.39
CA PHE A 51 1.21 -5.82 3.87
C PHE A 51 0.14 -6.05 4.93
N GLU A 52 -0.75 -5.09 5.09
CA GLU A 52 -1.92 -5.24 5.93
C GLU A 52 -3.18 -4.99 5.10
N PRO A 53 -4.09 -5.99 4.98
CA PRO A 53 -5.39 -5.75 4.38
C PRO A 53 -6.25 -4.94 5.35
N ILE A 54 -6.73 -3.79 4.89
CA ILE A 54 -7.61 -2.90 5.66
C ILE A 54 -8.90 -2.70 4.88
N ARG A 55 -10.03 -2.68 5.60
CA ARG A 55 -11.33 -2.34 5.02
C ARG A 55 -11.56 -0.84 5.14
N VAL A 56 -12.03 -0.24 4.05
CA VAL A 56 -12.48 1.15 4.06
C VAL A 56 -13.79 1.23 4.86
N ASP A 57 -13.79 2.06 5.89
CA ASP A 57 -14.98 2.39 6.68
C ASP A 57 -15.20 3.90 6.64
N GLY A 58 -16.33 4.30 6.09
CA GLY A 58 -16.70 5.70 5.90
C GLY A 58 -16.57 6.22 4.47
N GLU A 59 -16.96 7.48 4.29
CA GLU A 59 -17.15 8.12 2.99
C GLU A 59 -16.17 9.26 2.72
N SER A 60 -15.22 9.52 3.61
CA SER A 60 -14.32 10.67 3.51
C SER A 60 -13.36 10.64 2.31
N MET A 61 -13.19 9.47 1.70
CA MET A 61 -12.37 9.25 0.51
C MET A 61 -13.21 8.86 -0.72
N THR A 62 -14.53 9.00 -0.64
CA THR A 62 -15.43 8.75 -1.78
C THR A 62 -15.04 9.65 -2.93
N ASP A 63 -14.80 9.13 -4.05
CA ASP A 63 -14.22 9.45 -5.33
C ASP A 63 -13.03 8.53 -5.59
N THR A 64 -12.10 8.37 -4.63
CA THR A 64 -10.95 7.47 -4.75
C THR A 64 -11.19 6.10 -4.13
N LEU A 65 -11.83 6.04 -2.95
CA LEU A 65 -12.11 4.79 -2.22
C LEU A 65 -13.58 4.74 -1.81
N GLN A 66 -14.21 3.58 -2.04
CA GLN A 66 -15.60 3.36 -1.67
C GLN A 66 -15.69 2.63 -0.32
N ASN A 67 -16.76 2.92 0.42
CA ASN A 67 -17.03 2.22 1.68
C ASN A 67 -17.14 0.71 1.45
N GLY A 68 -16.47 -0.08 2.28
CA GLY A 68 -16.46 -1.54 2.22
C GLY A 68 -15.38 -2.15 1.33
N GLU A 69 -14.66 -1.39 0.53
CA GLU A 69 -13.51 -1.88 -0.25
C GLU A 69 -12.40 -2.40 0.68
N LEU A 70 -11.67 -3.44 0.22
CA LEU A 70 -10.47 -3.94 0.88
C LEU A 70 -9.24 -3.43 0.12
N MET A 71 -8.32 -2.85 0.85
CA MET A 71 -7.10 -2.28 0.31
C MET A 71 -5.84 -2.87 0.97
N PHE A 72 -4.75 -2.91 0.22
CA PHE A 72 -3.43 -3.22 0.74
C PHE A 72 -2.68 -1.95 1.13
N VAL A 73 -2.17 -1.97 2.36
CA VAL A 73 -1.37 -0.90 2.94
C VAL A 73 0.07 -1.38 3.09
N THR A 74 1.02 -0.61 2.56
CA THR A 74 2.46 -0.86 2.70
C THR A 74 3.01 -0.03 3.85
N LYS A 75 3.67 -0.70 4.82
CA LYS A 75 4.30 -0.04 5.97
C LYS A 75 5.78 0.30 5.77
N PRO A 76 6.59 -0.58 5.12
CA PRO A 76 8.05 -0.38 5.03
C PRO A 76 8.45 0.87 4.27
N GLU A 77 7.64 1.28 3.32
CA GLU A 77 7.88 2.45 2.50
C GLU A 77 8.08 3.72 3.34
N TYR A 78 7.34 3.80 4.44
CA TYR A 78 7.44 4.91 5.37
C TYR A 78 8.34 4.64 6.60
N ILE A 79 8.93 3.44 6.70
CA ILE A 79 9.99 3.14 7.68
C ILE A 79 11.34 3.69 7.19
N TRP A 80 11.59 3.56 5.88
CA TRP A 80 12.88 3.95 5.26
C TRP A 80 12.76 5.13 4.30
N GLY A 81 11.55 5.57 3.97
CA GLY A 81 11.27 6.70 3.08
C GLY A 81 10.43 7.77 3.74
N SER A 82 10.23 8.86 3.01
CA SER A 82 9.33 9.95 3.39
C SER A 82 8.04 9.87 2.56
N PRO A 83 6.88 10.20 3.15
CA PRO A 83 5.64 10.36 2.41
C PRO A 83 5.77 11.45 1.34
N SER A 84 5.08 11.27 0.22
CA SER A 84 5.05 12.21 -0.89
C SER A 84 3.70 12.92 -0.98
N ARG A 85 3.66 14.08 -1.61
CA ARG A 85 2.38 14.76 -1.90
C ARG A 85 1.51 13.86 -2.77
N GLN A 86 0.21 13.89 -2.50
CA GLN A 86 -0.85 13.11 -3.12
C GLN A 86 -0.89 11.61 -2.75
N ASP A 87 0.05 11.11 -1.95
CA ASP A 87 -0.06 9.76 -1.39
C ASP A 87 -1.37 9.59 -0.61
N VAL A 88 -2.07 8.48 -0.84
CA VAL A 88 -3.20 8.07 0.01
C VAL A 88 -2.64 7.26 1.17
N ILE A 89 -2.81 7.77 2.38
CA ILE A 89 -2.18 7.26 3.59
C ILE A 89 -3.18 6.75 4.61
N ILE A 90 -2.72 5.81 5.43
CA ILE A 90 -3.37 5.47 6.70
C ILE A 90 -2.74 6.32 7.80
N CYS A 91 -3.59 6.98 8.58
CA CYS A 91 -3.14 7.81 9.70
C CYS A 91 -3.98 7.59 10.96
N LYS A 92 -3.44 8.03 12.08
CA LYS A 92 -4.12 8.07 13.38
C LYS A 92 -4.28 9.52 13.82
N TYR A 93 -5.46 9.88 14.28
CA TYR A 93 -5.66 11.17 14.92
C TYR A 93 -5.35 11.11 16.41
N PRO A 94 -4.95 12.24 17.01
CA PRO A 94 -4.77 12.32 18.46
C PRO A 94 -6.04 11.87 19.19
N ASN A 95 -5.87 11.07 20.23
CA ASN A 95 -6.97 10.59 21.09
C ASN A 95 -8.02 9.72 20.38
N ARG A 96 -7.73 9.19 19.18
CA ARG A 96 -8.56 8.22 18.46
C ARG A 96 -7.86 6.88 18.38
N LYS A 97 -8.63 5.80 18.52
CA LYS A 97 -8.13 4.42 18.38
C LYS A 97 -8.20 3.93 16.93
N GLU A 98 -9.11 4.50 16.18
CA GLU A 98 -9.41 4.15 14.80
C GLU A 98 -8.31 4.66 13.85
N TYR A 99 -8.15 3.96 12.75
CA TYR A 99 -7.34 4.39 11.61
C TYR A 99 -8.21 5.17 10.64
N PHE A 100 -7.63 6.20 10.04
CA PHE A 100 -8.28 7.02 9.02
C PHE A 100 -7.49 6.94 7.73
N VAL A 101 -8.21 6.96 6.60
CA VAL A 101 -7.61 7.08 5.28
C VAL A 101 -7.74 8.52 4.83
N LYS A 102 -6.65 9.14 4.39
CA LYS A 102 -6.60 10.51 3.90
C LYS A 102 -5.55 10.65 2.80
N ARG A 103 -5.68 11.71 2.01
CA ARG A 103 -4.64 12.10 1.05
C ARG A 103 -3.70 13.12 1.66
N LEU A 104 -2.41 12.92 1.42
CA LEU A 104 -1.36 13.82 1.85
C LEU A 104 -1.27 15.01 0.88
N ILE A 105 -1.56 16.20 1.37
CA ILE A 105 -1.62 17.42 0.57
C ILE A 105 -0.33 18.22 0.64
N ALA A 106 0.21 18.37 1.85
CA ALA A 106 1.43 19.16 2.05
C ALA A 106 2.39 18.52 3.05
N LEU A 107 3.66 18.81 2.89
CA LEU A 107 4.80 18.25 3.58
C LEU A 107 5.37 19.25 4.59
N PRO A 108 6.25 18.82 5.52
CA PRO A 108 6.96 19.71 6.42
C PRO A 108 7.57 20.92 5.73
N GLY A 109 7.36 22.11 6.27
CA GLY A 109 7.83 23.38 5.74
C GLY A 109 6.95 24.01 4.65
N ASP A 110 5.96 23.29 4.13
CA ASP A 110 5.02 23.88 3.16
C ASP A 110 4.05 24.86 3.83
N THR A 111 3.58 25.83 3.04
CA THR A 111 2.47 26.70 3.39
C THR A 111 1.24 26.29 2.60
N VAL A 112 0.16 25.93 3.29
CA VAL A 112 -1.12 25.49 2.70
C VAL A 112 -2.14 26.60 2.86
N GLU A 113 -2.88 26.89 1.82
CA GLU A 113 -4.01 27.83 1.79
C GLU A 113 -5.16 27.20 0.99
N ILE A 114 -6.41 27.46 1.39
CA ILE A 114 -7.60 27.02 0.63
C ILE A 114 -8.43 28.24 0.31
N LYS A 115 -8.75 28.43 -0.97
CA LYS A 115 -9.59 29.51 -1.45
C LYS A 115 -10.84 28.97 -2.09
N TYR A 116 -11.99 29.52 -1.70
CA TYR A 116 -13.26 29.22 -2.32
C TYR A 116 -13.57 30.23 -3.44
N ASP A 117 -13.87 29.73 -4.62
CA ASP A 117 -14.31 30.51 -5.77
C ASP A 117 -15.84 30.50 -5.80
N ASN A 118 -16.46 31.66 -5.46
CA ASN A 118 -17.91 31.81 -5.42
C ASN A 118 -18.59 31.74 -6.81
N GLU A 119 -17.85 31.99 -7.88
CA GLU A 119 -18.41 31.92 -9.23
C GLU A 119 -18.47 30.48 -9.73
N LYS A 120 -17.45 29.68 -9.39
CA LYS A 120 -17.35 28.30 -9.79
C LYS A 120 -17.90 27.30 -8.75
N ASN A 121 -18.17 27.79 -7.54
CA ASN A 121 -18.56 26.98 -6.38
C ASN A 121 -17.56 25.82 -6.15
N ILE A 122 -16.28 26.14 -6.01
CA ILE A 122 -15.22 25.13 -5.81
C ILE A 122 -14.11 25.67 -4.92
N ASN A 123 -13.55 24.83 -4.06
CA ASN A 123 -12.32 25.14 -3.34
C ASN A 123 -11.10 24.75 -4.16
N THR A 124 -10.09 25.61 -4.16
CA THR A 124 -8.77 25.33 -4.72
C THR A 124 -7.75 25.33 -3.58
N VAL A 125 -6.98 24.26 -3.50
CA VAL A 125 -5.87 24.15 -2.54
C VAL A 125 -4.62 24.74 -3.17
N TYR A 126 -3.92 25.58 -2.42
CA TYR A 126 -2.62 26.12 -2.78
C TYR A 126 -1.56 25.60 -1.83
N VAL A 127 -0.42 25.21 -2.38
CA VAL A 127 0.76 24.83 -1.61
C VAL A 127 1.93 25.70 -2.07
N ASN A 128 2.51 26.46 -1.15
CA ASN A 128 3.57 27.43 -1.42
C ASN A 128 3.20 28.51 -2.47
N GLY A 129 1.89 28.82 -2.56
CA GLY A 129 1.34 29.80 -3.51
C GLY A 129 0.92 29.21 -4.86
N ASP A 130 1.25 27.96 -5.17
CA ASP A 130 0.86 27.29 -6.40
C ASP A 130 -0.42 26.46 -6.19
N ALA A 131 -1.35 26.54 -7.13
CA ALA A 131 -2.56 25.73 -7.12
C ALA A 131 -2.21 24.26 -7.33
N VAL A 132 -2.71 23.38 -6.46
CA VAL A 132 -2.52 21.93 -6.58
C VAL A 132 -3.48 21.38 -7.62
N ASP A 133 -2.95 20.61 -8.58
CA ASP A 133 -3.79 19.85 -9.51
C ASP A 133 -4.38 18.62 -8.81
N GLU A 134 -5.70 18.53 -8.78
CA GLU A 134 -6.43 17.51 -8.02
C GLU A 134 -7.46 16.78 -8.90
N PRO A 135 -6.99 16.04 -9.93
CA PRO A 135 -7.88 15.41 -10.92
C PRO A 135 -8.76 14.28 -10.33
N TYR A 136 -8.49 13.87 -9.13
CA TYR A 136 -9.24 12.85 -8.39
C TYR A 136 -10.50 13.41 -7.70
N LEU A 137 -10.68 14.73 -7.67
CA LEU A 137 -11.84 15.33 -7.02
C LEU A 137 -13.04 15.46 -7.94
N SER A 138 -14.20 15.17 -7.41
CA SER A 138 -15.48 15.51 -8.02
C SER A 138 -15.92 16.92 -7.55
N GLN A 139 -16.39 17.74 -8.47
CA GLN A 139 -16.88 19.10 -8.14
C GLN A 139 -18.02 19.06 -7.11
N SER A 140 -18.94 18.11 -7.22
CA SER A 140 -20.08 17.97 -6.31
C SER A 140 -19.71 17.57 -4.87
N ARG A 141 -18.43 17.33 -4.59
CA ARG A 141 -17.90 17.01 -3.26
C ARG A 141 -16.87 18.00 -2.76
N ASN A 142 -16.82 19.18 -3.39
CA ASN A 142 -15.90 20.27 -3.08
C ASN A 142 -16.58 21.63 -3.31
N ASP A 143 -17.91 21.69 -3.11
CA ASP A 143 -18.73 22.85 -3.43
C ASP A 143 -19.12 23.70 -2.20
N ARG A 144 -18.83 23.22 -1.00
CA ARG A 144 -19.01 24.01 0.22
C ARG A 144 -17.79 24.88 0.50
N ASP A 145 -18.00 26.12 0.92
CA ASP A 145 -16.91 26.99 1.33
C ASP A 145 -16.13 26.38 2.51
N ASN A 146 -14.94 25.90 2.22
CA ASN A 146 -13.97 25.37 3.17
C ASN A 146 -12.67 26.21 3.16
N SER A 147 -12.81 27.51 2.91
CA SER A 147 -11.67 28.44 2.88
C SER A 147 -10.84 28.35 4.16
N MET A 148 -9.53 28.38 4.01
CA MET A 148 -8.57 28.33 5.10
C MET A 148 -7.46 29.33 4.85
N ALA A 149 -7.16 30.16 5.83
CA ALA A 149 -6.02 31.07 5.79
C ALA A 149 -4.68 30.30 5.67
N PRO A 150 -3.63 30.92 5.12
CA PRO A 150 -2.33 30.29 5.00
C PRO A 150 -1.83 29.73 6.34
N LEU A 151 -1.45 28.46 6.32
CA LEU A 151 -0.86 27.71 7.43
C LEU A 151 0.49 27.15 7.00
N THR A 152 1.57 27.59 7.65
CA THR A 152 2.91 27.01 7.44
C THR A 152 3.14 25.84 8.37
N LEU A 153 3.45 24.69 7.80
CA LEU A 153 3.73 23.44 8.53
C LEU A 153 5.13 23.46 9.14
N LYS A 154 5.24 22.93 10.36
CA LYS A 154 6.55 22.72 11.03
C LYS A 154 7.29 21.51 10.45
N ASP A 155 8.53 21.30 10.89
CA ASP A 155 9.45 20.27 10.38
C ASP A 155 8.95 18.82 10.47
N ASP A 156 7.95 18.52 11.29
CA ASP A 156 7.36 17.18 11.45
C ASP A 156 5.84 17.20 11.20
N GLU A 157 5.33 18.24 10.57
CA GLU A 157 3.90 18.40 10.34
C GLU A 157 3.52 18.09 8.88
N TYR A 158 2.44 17.35 8.72
CA TYR A 158 1.88 16.90 7.45
C TYR A 158 0.41 17.33 7.38
N PHE A 159 0.00 17.89 6.26
CA PHE A 159 -1.39 18.29 6.05
C PHE A 159 -2.10 17.25 5.19
N VAL A 160 -3.21 16.72 5.71
CA VAL A 160 -3.99 15.68 5.04
C VAL A 160 -5.43 16.11 4.83
N MET A 161 -6.03 15.68 3.73
CA MET A 161 -7.44 15.92 3.43
C MET A 161 -8.13 14.66 2.92
N GLY A 162 -9.44 14.57 3.13
CA GLY A 162 -10.24 13.57 2.43
C GLY A 162 -10.55 14.00 1.00
N ASP A 163 -10.75 13.07 0.09
CA ASP A 163 -11.16 13.37 -1.29
C ASP A 163 -12.62 13.79 -1.36
N ASN A 164 -13.45 13.31 -0.44
CA ASN A 164 -14.79 13.88 -0.20
C ASN A 164 -14.67 15.14 0.68
N ARG A 165 -14.29 16.28 0.08
CA ARG A 165 -13.95 17.53 0.76
C ARG A 165 -15.04 18.04 1.67
N ASP A 166 -16.30 17.83 1.31
CA ASP A 166 -17.47 18.32 2.04
C ASP A 166 -17.92 17.40 3.14
N ASN A 167 -17.41 16.15 3.16
CA ASN A 167 -17.72 15.14 4.17
C ASN A 167 -16.45 14.47 4.70
N SER A 168 -15.48 15.26 5.14
CA SER A 168 -14.23 14.76 5.71
C SER A 168 -13.84 15.56 6.95
N ASN A 169 -13.62 14.85 8.06
CA ASN A 169 -12.92 15.40 9.21
C ASN A 169 -11.42 15.15 9.03
N ASP A 170 -10.66 16.22 8.72
CA ASP A 170 -9.24 16.13 8.36
C ASP A 170 -8.45 17.33 8.89
N SER A 171 -7.26 17.60 8.36
CA SER A 171 -6.35 18.63 8.89
C SER A 171 -6.94 20.04 8.93
N ARG A 172 -7.97 20.31 8.17
CA ARG A 172 -8.71 21.59 8.23
C ARG A 172 -9.35 21.80 9.62
N TYR A 173 -9.71 20.70 10.30
CA TYR A 173 -10.44 20.72 11.58
C TYR A 173 -9.62 20.17 12.74
N VAL A 174 -8.80 19.13 12.50
CA VAL A 174 -8.01 18.47 13.57
C VAL A 174 -6.57 18.96 13.63
N GLY A 175 -6.14 19.81 12.68
CA GLY A 175 -4.77 20.30 12.57
C GLY A 175 -3.85 19.34 11.82
N ALA A 176 -2.61 19.75 11.62
CA ALA A 176 -1.59 18.95 10.97
C ALA A 176 -1.25 17.69 11.78
N LEU A 177 -0.83 16.64 11.08
CA LEU A 177 -0.42 15.37 11.68
C LEU A 177 1.10 15.31 11.81
N HIS A 178 1.59 14.71 12.89
CA HIS A 178 3.00 14.38 13.02
C HIS A 178 3.36 13.11 12.24
N ARG A 179 4.64 12.99 11.86
CA ARG A 179 5.14 11.81 11.14
C ARG A 179 4.78 10.48 11.80
N SER A 180 4.85 10.42 13.13
CA SER A 180 4.52 9.24 13.93
C SER A 180 3.06 8.78 13.83
N GLN A 181 2.19 9.65 13.36
CA GLN A 181 0.77 9.37 13.15
C GLN A 181 0.48 8.77 11.76
N ILE A 182 1.44 8.82 10.83
CA ILE A 182 1.35 8.22 9.51
C ILE A 182 1.81 6.75 9.60
N VAL A 183 0.90 5.82 9.30
CA VAL A 183 1.08 4.39 9.53
C VAL A 183 1.55 3.65 8.29
N GLY A 184 1.03 4.02 7.12
CA GLY A 184 1.36 3.34 5.87
C GLY A 184 0.71 4.00 4.67
N HIS A 185 1.10 3.52 3.49
CA HIS A 185 0.65 3.99 2.18
C HIS A 185 -0.35 2.99 1.58
N VAL A 186 -1.47 3.49 1.06
CA VAL A 186 -2.47 2.69 0.34
C VAL A 186 -2.04 2.55 -1.12
N ARG A 187 -1.75 1.33 -1.56
CA ARG A 187 -1.24 1.07 -2.92
C ARG A 187 -2.25 0.46 -3.87
N LEU A 188 -3.18 -0.32 -3.34
CA LEU A 188 -4.05 -1.16 -4.15
C LEU A 188 -5.37 -1.40 -3.44
N VAL A 189 -6.47 -1.21 -4.14
CA VAL A 189 -7.77 -1.82 -3.82
C VAL A 189 -7.83 -3.17 -4.52
N PHE A 190 -8.06 -4.25 -3.76
CA PHE A 190 -8.07 -5.60 -4.31
C PHE A 190 -9.43 -6.29 -4.23
N TYR A 191 -10.37 -5.77 -3.46
CA TYR A 191 -11.72 -6.30 -3.37
C TYR A 191 -12.74 -5.16 -3.23
N PRO A 192 -13.89 -5.23 -3.92
CA PRO A 192 -14.33 -6.28 -4.86
C PRO A 192 -13.41 -6.38 -6.09
N PHE A 193 -13.25 -7.59 -6.64
CA PHE A 193 -12.35 -7.79 -7.81
C PHE A 193 -12.78 -6.99 -9.04
N SER A 194 -14.09 -6.66 -9.15
CA SER A 194 -14.62 -5.84 -10.22
C SER A 194 -14.14 -4.38 -10.20
N THR A 195 -13.70 -3.89 -9.05
CA THR A 195 -13.20 -2.52 -8.84
C THR A 195 -11.73 -2.48 -8.43
N ALA A 196 -11.03 -3.62 -8.53
CA ALA A 196 -9.61 -3.71 -8.18
C ALA A 196 -8.79 -2.74 -9.03
N ARG A 197 -7.98 -1.90 -8.36
CA ARG A 197 -7.19 -0.85 -9.00
C ARG A 197 -5.99 -0.43 -8.15
N ALA A 198 -4.93 0.04 -8.80
CA ALA A 198 -3.86 0.77 -8.12
C ALA A 198 -4.38 2.14 -7.65
N ILE A 199 -3.90 2.59 -6.52
CA ILE A 199 -4.12 3.94 -6.00
C ILE A 199 -2.88 4.75 -6.30
N PRO A 200 -3.02 5.87 -7.04
CA PRO A 200 -1.90 6.73 -7.40
C PRO A 200 -1.35 7.51 -6.22
#